data_b99b6a149572473b93dfe64f89ff2e81
#
_entry.id   b99b6a149572473b93dfe64f89ff2e81
#
_cell.length_a   1.000
_cell.length_b   1.000
_cell.length_c   1.000
_cell.angle_alpha   90.00
_cell.angle_beta   90.00
_cell.angle_gamma   90.00
#
_symmetry.space_group_name_H-M   'P 1'
#
loop_
_entity.id
_entity.type
_entity.pdbx_description
1 polymer ?
#
loop_
_entity_poly.entity_id
_entity_poly.type
_entity_poly.pdbx_seq_one_letter_code
_entity_poly.pdbx_strand_id
1 'polypeptide(L)'
;IRATESARAAEILKAERRTLDMPNRYLEDTIENRKKLASEIRDFRPEYMFAPYFDDAHPDHIASSHLCDAARFYAKLTKSDIPGEPFFPRRIIYYFPVHIRLRVEPTFLLDISAHLETKKSAILCYQSQFVLSGKTHLIEHLMTENRYWGFQGGCDAAEPFFQKELPLIRWPEGIA
;
A
#
# COMPACT_ATOMS: atom_id res chain seq x y z
N ILE A 1 21.08 7.01 -3.38
CA ILE A 1 20.11 7.63 -4.32
C ILE A 1 18.69 7.28 -3.91
N ARG A 2 18.26 6.01 -3.92
CA ARG A 2 16.86 5.62 -3.59
C ARG A 2 16.41 6.02 -2.19
N ALA A 3 17.27 5.92 -1.18
CA ALA A 3 16.94 6.33 0.18
C ALA A 3 16.62 7.85 0.26
N THR A 4 17.38 8.68 -0.45
CA THR A 4 17.15 10.12 -0.51
C THR A 4 15.86 10.45 -1.27
N GLU A 5 15.61 9.79 -2.40
CA GLU A 5 14.40 9.98 -3.20
C GLU A 5 13.14 9.60 -2.40
N SER A 6 13.18 8.47 -1.71
CA SER A 6 12.05 8.02 -0.89
C SER A 6 11.83 8.86 0.37
N ALA A 7 12.88 9.43 0.96
CA ALA A 7 12.73 10.37 2.07
C ALA A 7 12.01 11.65 1.63
N ARG A 8 12.38 12.21 0.47
CA ARG A 8 11.70 13.38 -0.11
C ARG A 8 10.23 13.10 -0.44
N ALA A 9 9.94 11.92 -0.98
CA ALA A 9 8.55 11.51 -1.24
C ALA A 9 7.75 11.42 0.07
N ALA A 10 8.34 10.85 1.13
CA ALA A 10 7.71 10.76 2.44
C ALA A 10 7.41 12.15 3.05
N GLU A 11 8.33 13.12 2.88
CA GLU A 11 8.11 14.53 3.30
C GLU A 11 6.89 15.14 2.59
N ILE A 12 6.79 14.98 1.25
CA ILE A 12 5.64 15.48 0.46
C ILE A 12 4.34 14.85 0.95
N LEU A 13 4.37 13.55 1.23
CA LEU A 13 3.21 12.78 1.69
C LEU A 13 2.92 12.99 3.19
N LYS A 14 3.81 13.70 3.93
CA LYS A 14 3.76 13.85 5.39
C LYS A 14 3.67 12.49 6.10
N ALA A 15 4.42 11.52 5.61
CA ALA A 15 4.43 10.15 6.10
C ALA A 15 5.75 9.82 6.79
N GLU A 16 5.69 9.06 7.88
CA GLU A 16 6.86 8.44 8.47
C GLU A 16 7.29 7.25 7.59
N ARG A 17 8.60 7.10 7.41
CA ARG A 17 9.17 5.98 6.66
C ARG A 17 10.06 5.13 7.54
N ARG A 18 9.75 3.86 7.63
CA ARG A 18 10.60 2.82 8.23
C ARG A 18 11.07 1.83 7.16
N THR A 19 12.28 1.34 7.29
CA THR A 19 12.83 0.33 6.35
C THR A 19 13.25 -0.88 7.15
N LEU A 20 12.66 -2.02 6.82
CA LEU A 20 13.05 -3.30 7.39
C LEU A 20 14.23 -3.88 6.60
N ASP A 21 15.15 -4.56 7.31
CA ASP A 21 16.28 -5.24 6.70
C ASP A 21 15.81 -6.56 6.09
N MET A 22 15.29 -6.47 4.87
CA MET A 22 14.85 -7.59 4.06
C MET A 22 15.42 -7.45 2.65
N PRO A 23 15.93 -8.53 2.03
CA PRO A 23 16.62 -8.45 0.74
C PRO A 23 15.66 -8.09 -0.38
N ASN A 24 15.98 -7.04 -1.15
CA ASN A 24 15.26 -6.68 -2.36
C ASN A 24 15.46 -7.74 -3.45
N ARG A 25 14.40 -8.10 -4.17
CA ARG A 25 14.31 -9.17 -5.18
C ARG A 25 14.36 -10.59 -4.63
N TYR A 26 14.49 -10.74 -3.33
CA TYR A 26 14.55 -12.03 -2.65
C TYR A 26 13.72 -11.98 -1.37
N LEU A 27 12.64 -11.21 -1.38
CA LEU A 27 11.73 -11.14 -0.25
C LEU A 27 10.99 -12.47 -0.11
N GLU A 28 11.03 -13.04 1.10
CA GLU A 28 10.36 -14.29 1.42
C GLU A 28 9.43 -14.12 2.62
N ASP A 29 8.32 -14.82 2.59
CA ASP A 29 7.39 -14.91 3.72
C ASP A 29 7.88 -15.97 4.73
N THR A 30 8.99 -15.68 5.42
CA THR A 30 9.56 -16.51 6.47
C THR A 30 8.99 -16.16 7.85
N ILE A 31 9.10 -17.10 8.80
CA ILE A 31 8.71 -16.87 10.20
C ILE A 31 9.46 -15.67 10.79
N GLU A 32 10.75 -15.53 10.48
CA GLU A 32 11.57 -14.40 10.94
C GLU A 32 11.03 -13.07 10.40
N ASN A 33 10.76 -12.98 9.10
CA ASN A 33 10.22 -11.77 8.48
C ASN A 33 8.81 -11.45 8.99
N ARG A 34 7.96 -12.47 9.24
CA ARG A 34 6.63 -12.30 9.88
C ARG A 34 6.76 -11.66 11.26
N LYS A 35 7.71 -12.12 12.09
CA LYS A 35 7.96 -11.57 13.42
C LYS A 35 8.50 -10.14 13.35
N LYS A 36 9.43 -9.84 12.44
CA LYS A 36 9.94 -8.48 12.22
C LYS A 36 8.80 -7.52 11.89
N LEU A 37 7.97 -7.83 10.89
CA LEU A 37 6.85 -6.98 10.51
C LEU A 37 5.77 -6.92 11.60
N ALA A 38 5.51 -8.02 12.30
CA ALA A 38 4.55 -8.04 13.41
C ALA A 38 5.00 -7.15 14.58
N SER A 39 6.30 -7.04 14.85
CA SER A 39 6.84 -6.11 15.84
C SER A 39 6.60 -4.64 15.43
N GLU A 40 6.79 -4.29 14.16
CA GLU A 40 6.47 -2.95 13.64
C GLU A 40 4.97 -2.65 13.75
N ILE A 41 4.11 -3.63 13.46
CA ILE A 41 2.66 -3.50 13.60
C ILE A 41 2.28 -3.22 15.07
N ARG A 42 2.92 -3.89 16.02
CA ARG A 42 2.69 -3.68 17.45
C ARG A 42 3.14 -2.30 17.94
N ASP A 43 4.27 -1.82 17.41
CA ASP A 43 4.81 -0.51 17.75
C ASP A 43 3.98 0.62 17.14
N PHE A 44 3.71 0.52 15.83
CA PHE A 44 2.99 1.56 15.08
C PHE A 44 1.48 1.57 15.34
N ARG A 45 0.88 0.41 15.66
CA ARG A 45 -0.56 0.19 15.93
C ARG A 45 -1.50 0.75 14.85
N PRO A 46 -1.31 0.40 13.57
CA PRO A 46 -2.11 0.96 12.48
C PRO A 46 -3.53 0.43 12.51
N GLU A 47 -4.54 1.30 12.35
CA GLU A 47 -5.94 0.86 12.19
C GLU A 47 -6.12 0.08 10.87
N TYR A 48 -5.49 0.56 9.80
CA TYR A 48 -5.51 -0.05 8.46
C TYR A 48 -4.09 -0.32 7.98
N MET A 49 -3.90 -1.43 7.29
CA MET A 49 -2.68 -1.76 6.57
C MET A 49 -2.95 -1.70 5.08
N PHE A 50 -2.00 -1.15 4.31
CA PHE A 50 -2.02 -1.22 2.85
C PHE A 50 -0.90 -2.14 2.38
N ALA A 51 -1.26 -3.12 1.55
CA ALA A 51 -0.33 -4.11 1.01
C ALA A 51 -0.47 -4.18 -0.52
N PRO A 52 0.55 -4.64 -1.25
CA PRO A 52 0.39 -4.94 -2.68
C PRO A 52 -0.69 -6.01 -2.87
N TYR A 53 -1.39 -5.96 -4.02
CA TYR A 53 -2.31 -7.04 -4.40
C TYR A 53 -1.56 -8.37 -4.49
N PHE A 54 -2.17 -9.45 -4.07
CA PHE A 54 -1.54 -10.77 -3.89
C PHE A 54 -1.31 -11.55 -5.19
N ASP A 55 -1.84 -11.07 -6.31
CA ASP A 55 -1.55 -11.58 -7.66
C ASP A 55 -0.88 -10.48 -8.48
N ASP A 56 0.40 -10.66 -8.78
CA ASP A 56 1.25 -9.67 -9.45
C ASP A 56 2.32 -10.37 -10.31
N ALA A 57 2.86 -9.66 -11.28
CA ALA A 57 4.02 -10.10 -12.05
C ALA A 57 5.34 -10.06 -11.27
N HIS A 58 5.41 -9.31 -10.15
CA HIS A 58 6.62 -9.16 -9.36
C HIS A 58 6.62 -10.07 -8.13
N PRO A 59 7.55 -11.04 -8.03
CA PRO A 59 7.59 -11.99 -6.91
C PRO A 59 7.62 -11.33 -5.53
N ASP A 60 8.39 -10.23 -5.36
CA ASP A 60 8.45 -9.52 -4.08
C ASP A 60 7.11 -8.88 -3.69
N HIS A 61 6.27 -8.46 -4.65
CA HIS A 61 4.94 -7.94 -4.34
C HIS A 61 4.03 -9.04 -3.79
N ILE A 62 4.06 -10.22 -4.41
CA ILE A 62 3.33 -11.41 -3.94
C ILE A 62 3.81 -11.79 -2.54
N ALA A 63 5.14 -11.90 -2.34
CA ALA A 63 5.72 -12.23 -1.05
C ALA A 63 5.38 -11.19 0.02
N SER A 64 5.41 -9.88 -0.31
CA SER A 64 5.03 -8.79 0.58
C SER A 64 3.57 -8.88 1.00
N SER A 65 2.68 -9.20 0.07
CA SER A 65 1.25 -9.38 0.36
C SER A 65 1.02 -10.51 1.37
N HIS A 66 1.61 -11.70 1.12
CA HIS A 66 1.51 -12.84 2.02
C HIS A 66 2.13 -12.56 3.38
N LEU A 67 3.29 -11.86 3.39
CA LEU A 67 3.95 -11.45 4.61
C LEU A 67 3.07 -10.50 5.45
N CYS A 68 2.38 -9.54 4.83
CA CYS A 68 1.44 -8.64 5.50
C CYS A 68 0.27 -9.40 6.13
N ASP A 69 -0.34 -10.34 5.40
CA ASP A 69 -1.42 -11.19 5.91
C ASP A 69 -0.96 -12.00 7.14
N ALA A 70 0.20 -12.66 7.02
CA ALA A 70 0.76 -13.45 8.10
C ALA A 70 1.17 -12.59 9.30
N ALA A 71 1.86 -11.47 9.09
CA ALA A 71 2.32 -10.59 10.16
C ALA A 71 1.15 -9.95 10.93
N ARG A 72 0.04 -9.61 10.27
CA ARG A 72 -1.19 -9.17 10.95
C ARG A 72 -1.69 -10.22 11.95
N PHE A 73 -1.66 -11.50 11.57
CA PHE A 73 -2.03 -12.59 12.47
C PHE A 73 -1.02 -12.73 13.61
N TYR A 74 0.28 -12.68 13.31
CA TYR A 74 1.35 -12.80 14.30
C TYR A 74 1.30 -11.66 15.32
N ALA A 75 0.99 -10.44 14.90
CA ALA A 75 0.92 -9.27 15.76
C ALA A 75 -0.12 -9.38 16.88
N LYS A 76 -1.21 -10.15 16.70
CA LYS A 76 -2.22 -10.37 17.75
C LYS A 76 -1.89 -11.46 18.77
N LEU A 77 -0.84 -12.29 18.54
CA LEU A 77 -0.53 -13.42 19.40
C LEU A 77 -0.08 -12.98 20.79
N THR A 78 -0.78 -13.40 21.83
CA THR A 78 -0.48 -13.06 23.23
C THR A 78 0.66 -13.90 23.81
N LYS A 79 0.86 -15.12 23.30
CA LYS A 79 1.92 -16.04 23.72
C LYS A 79 2.95 -16.17 22.60
N SER A 80 3.81 -15.15 22.49
CA SER A 80 4.85 -15.12 21.46
C SER A 80 6.07 -14.36 21.97
N ASP A 81 7.21 -14.58 21.33
CA ASP A 81 8.47 -13.87 21.55
C ASP A 81 8.57 -12.55 20.75
N ILE A 82 7.49 -12.09 20.15
CA ILE A 82 7.44 -10.84 19.38
C ILE A 82 7.37 -9.65 20.33
N PRO A 83 8.29 -8.67 20.21
CA PRO A 83 8.29 -7.48 21.05
C PRO A 83 6.99 -6.67 20.94
N GLY A 84 6.66 -5.94 22.00
CA GLY A 84 5.50 -5.04 22.08
C GLY A 84 4.19 -5.75 22.44
N GLU A 85 3.20 -4.94 22.83
CA GLU A 85 1.88 -5.43 23.21
C GLU A 85 1.10 -5.95 22.01
N PRO A 86 0.38 -7.08 22.13
CA PRO A 86 -0.43 -7.62 21.06
C PRO A 86 -1.36 -6.58 20.44
N PHE A 87 -1.42 -6.56 19.12
CA PHE A 87 -2.27 -5.63 18.37
C PHE A 87 -2.80 -6.30 17.10
N PHE A 88 -4.03 -5.97 16.71
CA PHE A 88 -4.65 -6.51 15.51
C PHE A 88 -5.21 -5.38 14.64
N PRO A 89 -4.55 -5.02 13.53
CA PRO A 89 -5.06 -4.07 12.56
C PRO A 89 -6.47 -4.45 12.08
N ARG A 90 -7.34 -3.47 11.98
CA ARG A 90 -8.75 -3.69 11.63
C ARG A 90 -8.93 -4.33 10.26
N ARG A 91 -8.17 -3.86 9.24
CA ARG A 91 -8.24 -4.34 7.86
C ARG A 91 -6.88 -4.32 7.18
N ILE A 92 -6.72 -5.19 6.17
CA ILE A 92 -5.72 -5.03 5.13
C ILE A 92 -6.44 -4.62 3.86
N ILE A 93 -5.94 -3.56 3.25
CA ILE A 93 -6.40 -3.00 1.98
C ILE A 93 -5.30 -3.25 0.94
N TYR A 94 -5.65 -3.84 -0.19
CA TYR A 94 -4.68 -4.18 -1.23
C TYR A 94 -4.75 -3.14 -2.35
N TYR A 95 -3.61 -2.50 -2.63
CA TYR A 95 -3.46 -1.62 -3.79
C TYR A 95 -2.94 -2.40 -5.00
N PHE A 96 -3.29 -1.95 -6.20
CA PHE A 96 -2.83 -2.55 -7.44
C PHE A 96 -1.50 -1.93 -7.87
N PRO A 97 -0.37 -2.69 -7.83
CA PRO A 97 0.90 -2.20 -8.32
C PRO A 97 0.88 -1.97 -9.83
N VAL A 98 1.70 -1.02 -10.31
CA VAL A 98 1.76 -0.62 -11.73
C VAL A 98 2.18 -1.72 -12.71
N HIS A 99 2.69 -2.85 -12.21
CA HIS A 99 3.05 -4.00 -13.04
C HIS A 99 1.87 -4.91 -13.37
N ILE A 100 0.75 -4.76 -12.65
CA ILE A 100 -0.45 -5.58 -12.89
C ILE A 100 -1.12 -5.09 -14.18
N ARG A 101 -1.18 -5.98 -15.14
CA ARG A 101 -2.01 -5.84 -16.34
C ARG A 101 -3.17 -6.82 -16.33
N LEU A 102 -3.51 -7.31 -15.14
CA LEU A 102 -4.60 -8.24 -14.91
C LEU A 102 -5.92 -7.48 -14.89
N ARG A 103 -6.94 -8.11 -15.42
CA ARG A 103 -8.31 -7.62 -15.27
C ARG A 103 -8.81 -8.02 -13.88
N VAL A 104 -8.61 -7.14 -12.92
CA VAL A 104 -9.11 -7.30 -11.55
C VAL A 104 -10.22 -6.29 -11.31
N GLU A 105 -11.31 -6.73 -10.69
CA GLU A 105 -12.37 -5.83 -10.23
C GLU A 105 -12.02 -5.33 -8.83
N PRO A 106 -11.89 -4.01 -8.63
CA PRO A 106 -11.69 -3.46 -7.30
C PRO A 106 -12.97 -3.64 -6.45
N THR A 107 -12.79 -3.75 -5.13
CA THR A 107 -13.94 -3.80 -4.22
C THR A 107 -14.45 -2.40 -3.86
N PHE A 108 -13.61 -1.39 -3.97
CA PHE A 108 -13.98 0.01 -3.79
C PHE A 108 -12.97 0.94 -4.45
N LEU A 109 -13.38 2.18 -4.62
CA LEU A 109 -12.55 3.30 -5.08
C LEU A 109 -12.38 4.30 -3.94
N LEU A 110 -11.18 4.86 -3.82
CA LEU A 110 -10.89 5.96 -2.91
C LEU A 110 -10.74 7.25 -3.72
N ASP A 111 -11.58 8.24 -3.44
CA ASP A 111 -11.46 9.57 -4.03
C ASP A 111 -10.14 10.23 -3.61
N ILE A 112 -9.29 10.53 -4.57
CA ILE A 112 -8.01 11.22 -4.40
C ILE A 112 -7.97 12.55 -5.16
N SER A 113 -9.10 13.09 -5.58
CA SER A 113 -9.18 14.33 -6.39
C SER A 113 -8.37 15.46 -5.79
N ALA A 114 -8.49 15.69 -4.47
CA ALA A 114 -7.75 16.71 -3.74
C ALA A 114 -6.25 16.41 -3.58
N HIS A 115 -5.80 15.18 -3.89
CA HIS A 115 -4.44 14.70 -3.62
C HIS A 115 -3.69 14.25 -4.88
N LEU A 116 -4.29 14.35 -6.06
CA LEU A 116 -3.69 13.87 -7.31
C LEU A 116 -2.35 14.56 -7.61
N GLU A 117 -2.27 15.87 -7.43
CA GLU A 117 -1.03 16.64 -7.64
C GLU A 117 0.04 16.33 -6.58
N THR A 118 -0.38 16.09 -5.33
CA THR A 118 0.52 15.62 -4.26
C THR A 118 1.11 14.26 -4.60
N LYS A 119 0.29 13.32 -5.07
CA LYS A 119 0.74 12.01 -5.57
C LYS A 119 1.74 12.16 -6.71
N LYS A 120 1.43 12.97 -7.73
CA LYS A 120 2.33 13.25 -8.85
C LYS A 120 3.68 13.80 -8.38
N SER A 121 3.66 14.75 -7.45
CA SER A 121 4.86 15.35 -6.88
C SER A 121 5.70 14.32 -6.11
N ALA A 122 5.08 13.44 -5.34
CA ALA A 122 5.78 12.36 -4.64
C ALA A 122 6.42 11.35 -5.61
N ILE A 123 5.74 11.00 -6.70
CA ILE A 123 6.30 10.12 -7.75
C ILE A 123 7.51 10.78 -8.42
N LEU A 124 7.45 12.07 -8.71
CA LEU A 124 8.55 12.83 -9.32
C LEU A 124 9.82 12.90 -8.46
N CYS A 125 9.73 12.64 -7.14
CA CYS A 125 10.91 12.50 -6.29
C CYS A 125 11.80 11.32 -6.69
N TYR A 126 11.25 10.30 -7.34
CA TYR A 126 11.99 9.12 -7.80
C TYR A 126 12.63 9.35 -9.17
N GLN A 127 13.47 10.39 -9.27
CA GLN A 127 14.12 10.82 -10.52
C GLN A 127 14.90 9.70 -11.18
N SER A 128 15.61 8.87 -10.41
CA SER A 128 16.37 7.72 -10.94
C SER A 128 15.47 6.68 -11.65
N GLN A 129 14.21 6.59 -11.26
CA GLN A 129 13.28 5.61 -11.80
C GLN A 129 12.50 6.12 -13.02
N PHE A 130 12.19 7.39 -13.05
CA PHE A 130 11.32 7.98 -14.09
C PHE A 130 12.07 8.94 -15.01
N VAL A 131 12.79 9.92 -14.47
CA VAL A 131 13.42 10.97 -15.27
C VAL A 131 14.70 10.47 -15.93
N LEU A 132 15.66 10.00 -15.12
CA LEU A 132 16.97 9.54 -15.62
C LEU A 132 16.87 8.24 -16.43
N SER A 133 15.82 7.47 -16.24
CA SER A 133 15.54 6.25 -17.01
C SER A 133 14.73 6.49 -18.29
N GLY A 134 14.37 7.75 -18.61
CA GLY A 134 13.55 8.10 -19.77
C GLY A 134 12.10 7.64 -19.72
N LYS A 135 11.55 7.37 -18.51
CA LYS A 135 10.22 6.80 -18.31
C LYS A 135 9.20 7.82 -17.77
N THR A 136 9.40 9.10 -18.02
CA THR A 136 8.47 10.17 -17.56
C THR A 136 7.04 9.99 -18.07
N HIS A 137 6.88 9.41 -19.28
CA HIS A 137 5.55 9.08 -19.83
C HIS A 137 4.73 8.16 -18.94
N LEU A 138 5.35 7.31 -18.11
CA LEU A 138 4.63 6.44 -17.18
C LEU A 138 3.91 7.23 -16.08
N ILE A 139 4.41 8.41 -15.72
CA ILE A 139 3.75 9.28 -14.74
C ILE A 139 2.41 9.77 -15.28
N GLU A 140 2.39 10.20 -16.54
CA GLU A 140 1.13 10.63 -17.18
C GLU A 140 0.17 9.46 -17.38
N HIS A 141 0.66 8.24 -17.63
CA HIS A 141 -0.20 7.06 -17.67
C HIS A 141 -0.85 6.80 -16.29
N LEU A 142 -0.10 6.90 -15.20
CA LEU A 142 -0.64 6.75 -13.84
C LEU A 142 -1.70 7.82 -13.52
N MET A 143 -1.44 9.08 -13.90
CA MET A 143 -2.42 10.15 -13.70
C MET A 143 -3.68 9.93 -14.54
N THR A 144 -3.52 9.42 -15.75
CA THR A 144 -4.66 9.07 -16.63
C THR A 144 -5.48 7.93 -16.05
N GLU A 145 -4.83 6.89 -15.52
CA GLU A 145 -5.49 5.79 -14.84
C GLU A 145 -6.29 6.27 -13.63
N ASN A 146 -5.74 7.15 -12.81
CA ASN A 146 -6.46 7.72 -11.68
C ASN A 146 -7.69 8.53 -12.11
N ARG A 147 -7.61 9.29 -13.21
CA ARG A 147 -8.78 9.99 -13.77
C ARG A 147 -9.83 9.03 -14.32
N TYR A 148 -9.39 7.93 -14.97
CA TYR A 148 -10.31 6.88 -15.41
C TYR A 148 -11.12 6.30 -14.25
N TRP A 149 -10.44 5.94 -13.15
CA TRP A 149 -11.12 5.46 -11.95
C TRP A 149 -11.98 6.53 -11.30
N GLY A 150 -11.55 7.79 -11.33
CA GLY A 150 -12.38 8.92 -10.89
C GLY A 150 -13.70 9.01 -11.69
N PHE A 151 -13.60 8.90 -13.01
CA PHE A 151 -14.80 8.87 -13.87
C PHE A 151 -15.73 7.70 -13.51
N GLN A 152 -15.19 6.51 -13.23
CA GLN A 152 -16.00 5.36 -12.80
C GLN A 152 -16.64 5.57 -11.42
N GLY A 153 -16.00 6.32 -10.54
CA GLY A 153 -16.48 6.61 -9.17
C GLY A 153 -17.29 7.90 -9.03
N GLY A 154 -17.41 8.70 -10.11
CA GLY A 154 -18.13 9.98 -10.08
C GLY A 154 -17.35 11.13 -9.43
N CYS A 155 -16.00 11.12 -9.48
CA CYS A 155 -15.11 12.18 -9.01
C CYS A 155 -13.99 12.44 -10.02
N ASP A 156 -13.11 13.44 -9.77
CA ASP A 156 -12.06 13.82 -10.73
C ASP A 156 -10.94 12.80 -10.82
N ALA A 157 -10.58 12.16 -9.70
CA ALA A 157 -9.57 11.13 -9.66
C ALA A 157 -9.79 10.16 -8.48
N ALA A 158 -9.56 8.87 -8.71
CA ALA A 158 -9.66 7.84 -7.68
C ALA A 158 -8.53 6.80 -7.79
N GLU A 159 -8.34 6.07 -6.72
CA GLU A 159 -7.53 4.86 -6.69
C GLU A 159 -8.40 3.64 -6.44
N PRO A 160 -8.18 2.54 -7.20
CA PRO A 160 -8.86 1.29 -6.98
C PRO A 160 -8.18 0.49 -5.86
N PHE A 161 -8.97 -0.15 -5.02
CA PHE A 161 -8.50 -1.03 -3.95
C PHE A 161 -9.29 -2.33 -3.90
N PHE A 162 -8.67 -3.33 -3.30
CA PHE A 162 -9.29 -4.62 -3.04
C PHE A 162 -9.28 -4.94 -1.54
N GLN A 163 -10.34 -5.57 -1.06
CA GLN A 163 -10.42 -6.13 0.29
C GLN A 163 -10.87 -7.59 0.23
N LYS A 164 -10.20 -8.47 1.00
CA LYS A 164 -10.63 -9.86 1.20
C LYS A 164 -11.85 -9.97 2.15
N GLU A 165 -11.94 -9.04 3.09
CA GLU A 165 -13.00 -9.00 4.08
C GLU A 165 -14.08 -8.00 3.64
N LEU A 166 -15.35 -8.36 3.78
CA LEU A 166 -16.46 -7.46 3.42
C LEU A 166 -16.41 -6.18 4.27
N PRO A 167 -16.53 -4.99 3.66
CA PRO A 167 -16.64 -3.74 4.41
C PRO A 167 -17.97 -3.71 5.17
N LEU A 168 -17.93 -3.43 6.47
CA LEU A 168 -19.13 -3.12 7.24
C LEU A 168 -19.37 -1.61 7.18
N ILE A 169 -20.36 -1.20 6.43
CA ILE A 169 -20.82 0.19 6.36
C ILE A 169 -21.99 0.33 7.33
N ARG A 170 -21.87 1.25 8.29
CA ARG A 170 -23.02 1.67 9.11
C ARG A 170 -23.73 2.78 8.36
N TRP A 171 -25.04 2.62 8.23
CA TRP A 171 -25.86 3.67 7.60
C TRP A 171 -25.77 4.96 8.42
N PRO A 172 -25.53 6.12 7.81
CA PRO A 172 -25.54 7.39 8.52
C PRO A 172 -26.91 7.62 9.20
N GLU A 173 -26.89 8.05 10.44
CA GLU A 173 -28.11 8.45 11.14
C GLU A 173 -28.75 9.62 10.41
N GLY A 174 -30.07 9.55 10.15
CA GLY A 174 -30.84 10.61 9.52
C GLY A 174 -31.09 10.47 8.02
N ILE A 175 -30.65 9.37 7.38
CA ILE A 175 -31.08 8.98 6.04
C ILE A 175 -32.12 7.85 6.21
N ALA A 176 -33.38 8.22 6.26
CA ALA A 176 -34.53 7.32 6.19
C ALA A 176 -35.20 7.46 4.84
#